data_2396f3e5642b4301d5c71085b3666914
#
_entry.id   2396f3e5642b4301d5c71085b3666914
#
_cell.length_a   1.000
_cell.length_b   1.000
_cell.length_c   1.000
_cell.angle_alpha   90.00
_cell.angle_beta   90.00
_cell.angle_gamma   90.00
#
_symmetry.space_group_name_H-M   'P 1'
#
loop_
_entity.id
_entity.type
_entity.pdbx_description
1 polymer ?
#
loop_
_entity_poly.entity_id
_entity_poly.type
_entity_poly.pdbx_seq_one_letter_code
_entity_poly.pdbx_strand_id
1 'polypeptide(L)'
;MSNFETLTISSAISGLVGKDFSSIELVEFFINKIENNNDLNCFITNTFERALDMAKVSDEKIDKKENRPLEGVPIGMKDLFCTNGTRTTAGSKILENFIPFYESTVSKNLWD
;
A
#
# COMPACT_ATOMS: atom_id res chain seq x y z
N MET A 1 -4.72 -16.15 15.40
CA MET A 1 -5.22 -15.20 14.38
C MET A 1 -4.68 -13.83 14.71
N SER A 2 -3.95 -13.25 13.78
CA SER A 2 -3.35 -11.93 14.02
C SER A 2 -4.45 -10.87 14.01
N ASN A 3 -4.50 -10.05 15.07
CA ASN A 3 -5.43 -8.92 15.11
C ASN A 3 -4.79 -7.74 14.35
N PHE A 4 -5.11 -7.61 13.06
CA PHE A 4 -4.58 -6.55 12.21
C PHE A 4 -5.01 -5.14 12.60
N GLU A 5 -6.08 -4.99 13.40
CA GLU A 5 -6.56 -3.68 13.83
C GLU A 5 -5.61 -2.96 14.81
N THR A 6 -4.81 -3.73 15.54
CA THR A 6 -3.91 -3.20 16.55
C THR A 6 -2.44 -3.21 16.16
N LEU A 7 -2.15 -3.55 14.90
CA LEU A 7 -0.77 -3.56 14.41
C LEU A 7 -0.15 -2.18 14.38
N THR A 8 1.07 -2.11 14.87
CA THR A 8 2.00 -1.01 14.57
C THR A 8 2.85 -1.39 13.36
N ILE A 9 3.55 -0.43 12.75
CA ILE A 9 4.49 -0.74 11.65
C ILE A 9 5.52 -1.78 12.11
N SER A 10 6.08 -1.62 13.31
CA SER A 10 7.07 -2.55 13.86
C SER A 10 6.52 -3.97 14.03
N SER A 11 5.32 -4.12 14.59
CA SER A 11 4.71 -5.44 14.75
C SER A 11 4.26 -6.05 13.42
N ALA A 12 3.85 -5.24 12.44
CA ALA A 12 3.54 -5.70 11.10
C ALA A 12 4.79 -6.28 10.41
N ILE A 13 5.91 -5.57 10.46
CA ILE A 13 7.18 -6.05 9.90
C ILE A 13 7.61 -7.36 10.58
N SER A 14 7.53 -7.41 11.92
CA SER A 14 7.90 -8.63 12.65
C SER A 14 7.03 -9.83 12.26
N GLY A 15 5.72 -9.61 12.12
CA GLY A 15 4.77 -10.66 11.71
C GLY A 15 5.01 -11.14 10.28
N LEU A 16 5.28 -10.22 9.35
CA LEU A 16 5.60 -10.54 7.95
C LEU A 16 6.89 -11.36 7.84
N VAL A 17 7.96 -10.91 8.49
CA VAL A 17 9.26 -11.62 8.49
C VAL A 17 9.16 -12.94 9.24
N GLY A 18 8.40 -12.99 10.33
CA GLY A 18 8.14 -14.21 11.10
C GLY A 18 7.18 -15.18 10.42
N LYS A 19 6.55 -14.76 9.31
CA LYS A 19 5.53 -15.53 8.58
C LYS A 19 4.29 -15.89 9.42
N ASP A 20 3.94 -15.01 10.36
CA ASP A 20 2.69 -15.13 11.11
C ASP A 20 1.48 -14.85 10.22
N PHE A 21 1.69 -14.03 9.19
CA PHE A 21 0.76 -13.71 8.11
C PHE A 21 1.53 -13.22 6.88
N SER A 22 0.88 -13.21 5.72
CA SER A 22 1.45 -12.71 4.47
C SER A 22 1.11 -11.23 4.23
N SER A 23 1.86 -10.58 3.33
CA SER A 23 1.54 -9.23 2.86
C SER A 23 0.19 -9.20 2.14
N ILE A 24 -0.13 -10.25 1.38
CA ILE A 24 -1.44 -10.38 0.71
C ILE A 24 -2.57 -10.36 1.74
N GLU A 25 -2.50 -11.18 2.79
CA GLU A 25 -3.52 -11.22 3.85
C GLU A 25 -3.70 -9.87 4.54
N LEU A 26 -2.60 -9.17 4.79
CA LEU A 26 -2.62 -7.84 5.41
C LEU A 26 -3.27 -6.80 4.49
N VAL A 27 -2.93 -6.80 3.20
CA VAL A 27 -3.51 -5.89 2.19
C VAL A 27 -4.99 -6.18 1.99
N GLU A 28 -5.41 -7.45 1.87
CA GLU A 28 -6.82 -7.84 1.77
C GLU A 28 -7.65 -7.37 2.96
N PHE A 29 -7.10 -7.47 4.17
CA PHE A 29 -7.76 -6.94 5.35
C PHE A 29 -8.04 -5.43 5.24
N PHE A 30 -7.06 -4.64 4.80
CA PHE A 30 -7.25 -3.20 4.64
C PHE A 30 -8.16 -2.85 3.48
N ILE A 31 -8.12 -3.58 2.38
CA ILE A 31 -9.08 -3.42 1.25
C ILE A 31 -10.51 -3.62 1.76
N ASN A 32 -10.78 -4.71 2.45
CA ASN A 32 -12.09 -4.99 3.02
C ASN A 32 -12.53 -3.88 4.00
N LYS A 33 -11.60 -3.36 4.80
CA LYS A 33 -11.90 -2.27 5.72
C LYS A 33 -12.24 -0.97 4.99
N ILE A 34 -11.56 -0.66 3.90
CA ILE A 34 -11.86 0.50 3.05
C ILE A 34 -13.23 0.35 2.39
N GLU A 35 -13.52 -0.81 1.79
CA GLU A 35 -14.78 -1.09 1.11
C GLU A 35 -15.99 -1.04 2.05
N ASN A 36 -15.83 -1.52 3.28
CA ASN A 36 -16.87 -1.48 4.30
C ASN A 36 -17.08 -0.10 4.93
N ASN A 37 -16.22 0.87 4.67
CA ASN A 37 -16.28 2.22 5.19
C ASN A 37 -16.24 3.29 4.10
N ASN A 38 -16.83 3.01 2.95
CA ASN A 38 -16.88 3.94 1.82
C ASN A 38 -17.56 5.28 2.13
N ASP A 39 -18.47 5.28 3.09
CA ASP A 39 -19.16 6.48 3.58
C ASP A 39 -18.20 7.51 4.23
N LEU A 40 -17.04 7.07 4.72
CA LEU A 40 -16.01 7.94 5.26
C LEU A 40 -15.24 8.73 4.17
N ASN A 41 -15.34 8.30 2.92
CA ASN A 41 -14.74 8.98 1.76
C ASN A 41 -13.24 9.29 1.92
N CYS A 42 -12.47 8.33 2.45
CA CYS A 42 -11.05 8.52 2.80
C CYS A 42 -10.11 8.53 1.59
N PHE A 43 -10.49 7.86 0.48
CA PHE A 43 -9.64 7.67 -0.68
C PHE A 43 -10.27 8.25 -1.95
N ILE A 44 -9.51 9.09 -2.66
CA ILE A 44 -9.93 9.67 -3.95
C ILE A 44 -9.78 8.62 -5.06
N THR A 45 -8.70 7.84 -5.03
CA THR A 45 -8.43 6.78 -6.00
C THR A 45 -8.06 5.51 -5.25
N ASN A 46 -8.75 4.41 -5.55
CA ASN A 46 -8.42 3.10 -5.04
C ASN A 46 -7.46 2.39 -6.01
N THR A 47 -6.40 1.78 -5.48
CA THR A 47 -5.38 1.07 -6.25
C THR A 47 -5.22 -0.37 -5.76
N PHE A 48 -6.34 -1.05 -5.54
CA PHE A 48 -6.38 -2.37 -4.89
C PHE A 48 -5.62 -3.45 -5.67
N GLU A 49 -5.80 -3.52 -6.99
CA GLU A 49 -5.07 -4.48 -7.83
C GLU A 49 -3.56 -4.28 -7.72
N ARG A 50 -3.11 -3.03 -7.88
CA ARG A 50 -1.68 -2.69 -7.73
C ARG A 50 -1.16 -3.06 -6.34
N ALA A 51 -1.92 -2.79 -5.28
CA ALA A 51 -1.54 -3.13 -3.92
C ALA A 51 -1.37 -4.64 -3.74
N LEU A 52 -2.27 -5.45 -4.28
CA LEU A 52 -2.19 -6.91 -4.23
C LEU A 52 -1.01 -7.46 -5.04
N ASP A 53 -0.75 -6.91 -6.23
CA ASP A 53 0.41 -7.29 -7.02
C ASP A 53 1.73 -6.97 -6.30
N MET A 54 1.83 -5.79 -5.69
CA MET A 54 2.99 -5.40 -4.89
C MET A 54 3.14 -6.29 -3.64
N ALA A 55 2.04 -6.63 -2.97
CA ALA A 55 2.05 -7.53 -1.82
C ALA A 55 2.59 -8.91 -2.17
N LYS A 56 2.16 -9.45 -3.32
CA LYS A 56 2.66 -10.73 -3.83
C LYS A 56 4.17 -10.71 -4.07
N VAL A 57 4.68 -9.66 -4.69
CA VAL A 57 6.12 -9.48 -4.90
C VAL A 57 6.87 -9.36 -3.57
N SER A 58 6.27 -8.66 -2.59
CA SER A 58 6.85 -8.54 -1.25
C SER A 58 6.92 -9.88 -0.52
N ASP A 59 5.88 -10.71 -0.60
CA ASP A 59 5.89 -12.05 -0.01
C ASP A 59 7.00 -12.92 -0.62
N GLU A 60 7.21 -12.85 -1.94
CA GLU A 60 8.30 -13.55 -2.62
C GLU A 60 9.70 -13.09 -2.14
N LYS A 61 9.88 -11.78 -1.90
CA LYS A 61 11.13 -11.22 -1.37
C LYS A 61 11.39 -11.65 0.08
N ILE A 62 10.34 -11.65 0.90
CA ILE A 62 10.42 -12.11 2.29
C ILE A 62 10.81 -13.59 2.33
N ASP A 63 10.24 -14.41 1.45
CA ASP A 63 10.59 -15.83 1.34
C ASP A 63 12.07 -16.06 0.98
N LYS A 64 12.61 -15.20 0.13
CA LYS A 64 14.03 -15.24 -0.28
C LYS A 64 14.96 -14.56 0.72
N LYS A 65 14.45 -13.97 1.80
CA LYS A 65 15.19 -13.13 2.76
C LYS A 65 15.86 -11.91 2.11
N GLU A 66 15.22 -11.35 1.10
CA GLU A 66 15.64 -10.14 0.37
C GLU A 66 14.76 -8.93 0.71
N ASN A 67 14.06 -9.00 1.84
CA ASN A 67 13.11 -7.97 2.25
C ASN A 67 13.80 -6.67 2.65
N ARG A 68 13.22 -5.56 2.19
CA ARG A 68 13.61 -4.20 2.56
C ARG A 68 12.96 -3.81 3.91
N PRO A 69 13.36 -2.67 4.52
CA PRO A 69 12.88 -2.29 5.86
C PRO A 69 11.36 -2.21 6.02
N LEU A 70 10.63 -1.77 4.99
CA LEU A 70 9.16 -1.65 5.01
C LEU A 70 8.46 -2.66 4.08
N GLU A 71 9.16 -3.71 3.68
CA GLU A 71 8.65 -4.71 2.74
C GLU A 71 7.31 -5.30 3.19
N GLY A 72 6.32 -5.24 2.32
CA GLY A 72 5.01 -5.84 2.54
C GLY A 72 4.05 -5.03 3.40
N VAL A 73 4.46 -3.86 3.92
CA VAL A 73 3.58 -2.99 4.71
C VAL A 73 2.73 -2.12 3.79
N PRO A 74 1.39 -2.21 3.81
CA PRO A 74 0.54 -1.35 3.00
C PRO A 74 0.58 0.10 3.46
N ILE A 75 0.47 1.03 2.51
CA ILE A 75 0.53 2.46 2.77
C ILE A 75 -0.59 3.20 2.06
N GLY A 76 -1.19 4.19 2.73
CA GLY A 76 -2.05 5.19 2.10
C GLY A 76 -1.20 6.34 1.55
N MET A 77 -1.09 6.42 0.22
CA MET A 77 -0.34 7.49 -0.43
C MET A 77 -1.18 8.74 -0.54
N LYS A 78 -0.67 9.87 -0.07
CA LYS A 78 -1.35 11.15 -0.21
C LYS A 78 -1.43 11.54 -1.69
N ASP A 79 -2.60 11.99 -2.13
CA ASP A 79 -2.96 12.29 -3.52
C ASP A 79 -2.26 13.56 -4.10
N LEU A 80 -1.19 14.01 -3.50
CA LEU A 80 -0.32 15.04 -4.04
C LEU A 80 1.06 14.52 -4.47
N PHE A 81 1.44 13.32 -4.00
CA PHE A 81 2.69 12.70 -4.40
C PHE A 81 2.52 11.94 -5.72
N CYS A 82 3.14 12.46 -6.77
CA CYS A 82 3.10 11.80 -8.08
C CYS A 82 3.57 10.35 -7.98
N THR A 83 2.68 9.45 -8.34
CA THR A 83 2.94 8.01 -8.35
C THR A 83 2.80 7.52 -9.78
N ASN A 84 3.86 6.98 -10.34
CA ASN A 84 3.90 6.56 -11.75
C ASN A 84 2.78 5.57 -12.08
N GLY A 85 2.01 5.90 -13.11
CA GLY A 85 0.90 5.07 -13.58
C GLY A 85 -0.36 5.11 -12.70
N THR A 86 -0.37 5.92 -11.65
CA THR A 86 -1.52 6.06 -10.75
C THR A 86 -2.06 7.49 -10.79
N ARG A 87 -3.37 7.63 -10.97
CA ARG A 87 -4.06 8.91 -10.95
C ARG A 87 -3.68 9.70 -9.70
N THR A 88 -3.19 10.94 -9.88
CA THR A 88 -2.76 11.85 -8.82
C THR A 88 -3.36 13.22 -9.08
N THR A 89 -4.27 13.67 -8.23
CA THR A 89 -5.13 14.84 -8.52
C THR A 89 -4.83 16.07 -7.68
N ALA A 90 -4.12 15.93 -6.59
CA ALA A 90 -3.92 16.98 -5.58
C ALA A 90 -5.26 17.60 -5.10
N GLY A 91 -6.37 16.86 -5.19
CA GLY A 91 -7.72 17.33 -4.88
C GLY A 91 -8.26 18.36 -5.89
N SER A 92 -7.63 18.53 -7.05
CA SER A 92 -8.00 19.52 -8.06
C SER A 92 -8.77 18.89 -9.21
N LYS A 93 -9.89 19.50 -9.61
CA LYS A 93 -10.65 19.08 -10.78
C LYS A 93 -9.87 19.24 -12.09
N ILE A 94 -8.92 20.19 -12.15
CA ILE A 94 -8.05 20.37 -13.32
C ILE A 94 -7.17 19.12 -13.52
N LEU A 95 -6.78 18.48 -12.43
CA LEU A 95 -5.92 17.29 -12.45
C LEU A 95 -6.69 15.98 -12.31
N GLU A 96 -8.02 15.98 -12.37
CA GLU A 96 -8.82 14.78 -12.09
C GLU A 96 -8.48 13.55 -12.96
N ASN A 97 -7.96 13.78 -14.17
CA ASN A 97 -7.54 12.73 -15.09
C ASN A 97 -6.02 12.61 -15.24
N PHE A 98 -5.27 13.29 -14.39
CA PHE A 98 -3.82 13.29 -14.49
C PHE A 98 -3.22 11.98 -13.95
N ILE A 99 -2.50 11.28 -14.82
CA ILE A 99 -1.74 10.08 -14.49
C ILE A 99 -0.27 10.39 -14.74
N PRO A 100 0.56 10.59 -13.69
CA PRO A 100 1.98 10.86 -13.86
C PRO A 100 2.71 9.68 -14.50
N PHE A 101 3.73 10.00 -15.31
CA PHE A 101 4.64 9.03 -15.92
C PHE A 101 5.98 8.94 -15.17
N TYR A 102 6.04 9.46 -13.98
CA TYR A 102 7.22 9.49 -13.12
C TYR A 102 6.83 9.32 -11.66
N GLU A 103 7.78 8.88 -10.84
CA GLU A 103 7.64 8.82 -9.39
C GLU A 103 8.11 10.14 -8.76
N SER A 104 7.38 10.62 -7.76
CA SER A 104 7.92 11.61 -6.84
C SER A 104 9.08 11.00 -6.04
N THR A 105 9.95 11.83 -5.50
CA THR A 105 11.02 11.34 -4.62
C THR A 105 10.48 10.55 -3.43
N VAL A 106 9.33 10.98 -2.89
CA VAL A 106 8.67 10.28 -1.77
C VAL A 106 8.19 8.89 -2.18
N SER A 107 7.42 8.78 -3.27
CA SER A 107 6.93 7.47 -3.72
C SER A 107 8.08 6.55 -4.13
N LYS A 108 9.07 7.07 -4.84
CA LYS A 108 10.26 6.31 -5.19
C LYS A 108 10.97 5.74 -3.97
N ASN A 109 11.22 6.54 -2.95
CA ASN A 109 11.89 6.09 -1.73
C ASN A 109 11.09 5.04 -0.94
N LEU A 110 9.76 5.05 -1.08
CA LEU A 110 8.91 4.03 -0.46
C LEU A 110 8.92 2.70 -1.24
N TRP A 111 9.12 2.77 -2.56
CA TRP A 111 9.17 1.58 -3.41
C TRP A 111 10.56 0.92 -3.46
N ASP A 112 11.64 1.69 -3.30
CA ASP A 112 13.04 1.23 -3.30
C ASP A 112 13.46 0.66 -1.94
#